data_a8b8b069dd0c0106d2514378ec281858
#
_entry.id   a8b8b069dd0c0106d2514378ec281858
#
_cell.length_a   1.000
_cell.length_b   1.000
_cell.length_c   1.000
_cell.angle_alpha   90.00
_cell.angle_beta   90.00
_cell.angle_gamma   90.00
#
_symmetry.space_group_name_H-M   'P 1'
#
loop_
_entity.id
_entity.type
_entity.pdbx_description
1 polymer ?
#
loop_
_entity_poly.entity_id
_entity_poly.type
_entity_poly.pdbx_seq_one_letter_code
_entity_poly.pdbx_strand_id
1 'polypeptide(L)'
;MNGCAVSLWSRLGRIMLPALGLALVGRGLTARPAPERLWFTDDFESGKLDAWQFPYPEDWTIVETGGDHYLHMIRSREPGVPRRPLQFALLKGVKAGNFSLQTRVRREGRSMIVVFDYVDTLHFYYAHLSADRGTAQPVHNGIFIVNGSERARITGTDAPPALPDRNWHLIRVERNSTSGTIDVYSDVQAGPIFSVVDRTFPCGQMGIGSFDETGDFDNVTLISDDEGCLNPQITQISRIDEASRKREEASSNKP
;
A
#
# COMPACT_ATOMS: atom_id res chain seq x y z
N MET A 1 -6.98 77.51 -29.66
CA MET A 1 -5.87 78.49 -29.91
C MET A 1 -4.61 77.69 -29.93
N ASN A 2 -4.06 77.67 -31.13
CA ASN A 2 -2.63 77.68 -31.56
C ASN A 2 -1.74 76.56 -30.91
N GLY A 3 -0.96 75.82 -31.60
CA GLY A 3 -0.52 75.89 -32.97
C GLY A 3 0.59 74.87 -33.18
N CYS A 4 0.74 74.47 -34.40
CA CYS A 4 1.77 73.70 -35.06
C CYS A 4 3.19 73.80 -34.54
N ALA A 5 3.93 72.63 -34.62
CA ALA A 5 5.17 72.65 -35.40
C ALA A 5 5.65 71.23 -35.69
N VAL A 6 5.82 71.00 -37.02
CA VAL A 6 6.40 69.81 -37.66
C VAL A 6 7.92 69.96 -37.65
N SER A 7 8.67 68.87 -37.42
CA SER A 7 9.99 68.73 -38.02
C SER A 7 10.32 67.26 -38.32
N LEU A 8 10.41 67.01 -39.64
CA LEU A 8 11.07 65.85 -40.22
C LEU A 8 12.59 65.96 -39.97
N TRP A 9 13.23 64.89 -39.60
CA TRP A 9 14.57 64.54 -40.09
C TRP A 9 14.77 63.04 -40.16
N SER A 10 15.23 62.66 -41.27
CA SER A 10 15.45 61.39 -41.92
C SER A 10 16.69 60.66 -41.46
N ARG A 11 16.63 59.32 -41.72
CA ARG A 11 17.71 58.39 -42.13
C ARG A 11 18.50 57.71 -41.01
N LEU A 12 18.49 56.44 -41.00
CA LEU A 12 19.37 55.42 -41.51
C LEU A 12 19.10 54.08 -40.91
N GLY A 13 18.81 53.09 -41.71
CA GLY A 13 18.53 51.71 -41.33
C GLY A 13 19.79 51.03 -40.82
N ARG A 14 19.56 50.25 -39.83
CA ARG A 14 20.38 49.07 -39.46
C ARG A 14 19.48 47.87 -39.40
N ILE A 15 19.63 47.02 -40.41
CA ILE A 15 19.05 45.68 -40.46
C ILE A 15 19.79 44.85 -39.42
N MET A 16 19.16 44.55 -38.29
CA MET A 16 19.60 43.49 -37.36
C MET A 16 18.87 42.21 -37.73
N LEU A 17 19.61 41.25 -38.24
CA LEU A 17 19.15 39.85 -38.37
C LEU A 17 18.87 39.26 -36.97
N PRO A 18 17.72 38.66 -36.75
CA PRO A 18 17.51 37.91 -35.50
C PRO A 18 18.30 36.60 -35.59
N ALA A 19 19.20 36.39 -34.63
CA ALA A 19 19.82 35.10 -34.38
C ALA A 19 18.73 34.10 -33.95
N LEU A 20 18.46 33.14 -34.81
CA LEU A 20 17.55 32.03 -34.52
C LEU A 20 18.24 31.12 -33.46
N GLY A 21 17.97 31.35 -32.19
CA GLY A 21 18.37 30.46 -31.10
C GLY A 21 17.57 29.18 -31.19
N LEU A 22 18.19 28.10 -31.64
CA LEU A 22 17.63 26.76 -31.61
C LEU A 22 17.60 26.30 -30.16
N ALA A 23 16.45 26.49 -29.45
CA ALA A 23 16.22 25.92 -28.15
C ALA A 23 16.01 24.41 -28.33
N LEU A 24 17.02 23.60 -28.01
CA LEU A 24 16.89 22.16 -27.81
C LEU A 24 16.03 21.94 -26.58
N VAL A 25 14.71 21.78 -26.76
CA VAL A 25 13.82 21.28 -25.74
C VAL A 25 14.15 19.80 -25.57
N GLY A 26 15.02 19.51 -24.60
CA GLY A 26 15.26 18.15 -24.13
C GLY A 26 13.94 17.60 -23.61
N ARG A 27 13.25 16.76 -24.38
CA ARG A 27 12.16 15.92 -23.90
C ARG A 27 12.78 14.97 -22.90
N GLY A 28 12.65 15.29 -21.60
CA GLY A 28 12.89 14.35 -20.54
C GLY A 28 11.99 13.13 -20.80
N LEU A 29 12.60 12.00 -21.13
CA LEU A 29 11.93 10.70 -21.12
C LEU A 29 11.51 10.45 -19.67
N THR A 30 10.28 10.83 -19.33
CA THR A 30 9.65 10.34 -18.11
C THR A 30 9.48 8.83 -18.28
N ALA A 31 10.25 8.06 -17.53
CA ALA A 31 10.10 6.62 -17.48
C ALA A 31 8.62 6.33 -17.20
N ARG A 32 7.96 5.60 -18.10
CA ARG A 32 6.60 5.12 -17.88
C ARG A 32 6.66 4.23 -16.63
N PRO A 33 5.80 4.47 -15.62
CA PRO A 33 5.75 3.58 -14.48
C PRO A 33 5.52 2.13 -14.96
N ALA A 34 6.20 1.18 -14.36
CA ALA A 34 5.97 -0.23 -14.64
C ALA A 34 4.47 -0.53 -14.43
N PRO A 35 3.86 -1.38 -15.25
CA PRO A 35 2.46 -1.73 -15.04
C PRO A 35 2.30 -2.41 -13.69
N GLU A 36 1.37 -1.91 -12.89
CA GLU A 36 0.94 -2.58 -11.66
C GLU A 36 0.52 -4.02 -12.00
N ARG A 37 0.95 -4.96 -11.19
CA ARG A 37 0.72 -6.38 -11.41
C ARG A 37 -0.23 -6.90 -10.34
N LEU A 38 -1.34 -7.50 -10.76
CA LEU A 38 -2.18 -8.28 -9.84
C LEU A 38 -1.39 -9.52 -9.38
N TRP A 39 -1.14 -9.61 -8.07
CA TRP A 39 -0.37 -10.71 -7.49
C TRP A 39 -1.26 -11.76 -6.85
N PHE A 40 -2.39 -11.34 -6.30
CA PHE A 40 -3.28 -12.23 -5.58
C PHE A 40 -4.71 -11.71 -5.58
N THR A 41 -5.67 -12.61 -5.67
CA THR A 41 -7.08 -12.35 -5.39
C THR A 41 -7.71 -13.59 -4.78
N ASP A 42 -8.59 -13.38 -3.80
CA ASP A 42 -9.41 -14.41 -3.20
C ASP A 42 -10.76 -13.80 -2.79
N ASP A 43 -11.84 -14.34 -3.36
CA ASP A 43 -13.22 -14.00 -3.06
C ASP A 43 -13.90 -15.08 -2.20
N PHE A 44 -13.11 -16.07 -1.74
CA PHE A 44 -13.52 -17.22 -0.93
C PHE A 44 -14.59 -18.13 -1.56
N GLU A 45 -15.04 -17.87 -2.78
CA GLU A 45 -16.07 -18.67 -3.48
C GLU A 45 -15.63 -20.11 -3.75
N SER A 46 -14.34 -20.36 -3.78
CA SER A 46 -13.79 -21.73 -3.93
C SER A 46 -14.02 -22.62 -2.73
N GLY A 47 -14.36 -22.08 -1.56
CA GLY A 47 -14.43 -22.77 -0.27
C GLY A 47 -13.08 -23.29 0.24
N LYS A 48 -11.95 -22.85 -0.33
CA LYS A 48 -10.60 -23.33 0.01
C LYS A 48 -9.78 -22.23 0.66
N LEU A 49 -8.93 -22.62 1.61
CA LEU A 49 -8.02 -21.73 2.33
C LEU A 49 -6.54 -22.06 2.10
N ASP A 50 -6.22 -22.77 1.02
CA ASP A 50 -4.86 -23.25 0.70
C ASP A 50 -3.84 -22.13 0.50
N ALA A 51 -4.31 -20.95 0.08
CA ALA A 51 -3.50 -19.75 -0.13
C ALA A 51 -3.18 -19.00 1.18
N TRP A 52 -3.76 -19.43 2.30
CA TRP A 52 -3.66 -18.76 3.59
C TRP A 52 -2.87 -19.58 4.61
N GLN A 53 -2.18 -18.87 5.48
CA GLN A 53 -1.48 -19.42 6.64
C GLN A 53 -2.09 -18.85 7.91
N PHE A 54 -2.54 -19.72 8.79
CA PHE A 54 -3.17 -19.38 10.06
C PHE A 54 -2.32 -19.87 11.23
N PRO A 55 -1.92 -19.02 12.18
CA PRO A 55 -1.38 -19.47 13.47
C PRO A 55 -2.37 -20.33 14.26
N TYR A 56 -3.68 -20.06 14.11
CA TYR A 56 -4.77 -20.74 14.78
C TYR A 56 -5.87 -21.05 13.75
N PRO A 57 -5.74 -22.12 12.95
CA PRO A 57 -6.70 -22.44 11.89
C PRO A 57 -8.11 -22.76 12.41
N GLU A 58 -8.21 -23.26 13.64
CA GLU A 58 -9.48 -23.58 14.29
C GLU A 58 -10.34 -22.35 14.66
N ASP A 59 -9.80 -21.16 14.53
CA ASP A 59 -10.52 -19.91 14.78
C ASP A 59 -11.24 -19.38 13.52
N TRP A 60 -11.06 -20.04 12.38
CA TRP A 60 -11.53 -19.57 11.08
C TRP A 60 -12.39 -20.57 10.37
N THR A 61 -13.34 -20.08 9.60
CA THR A 61 -14.19 -20.90 8.72
C THR A 61 -14.65 -20.06 7.53
N ILE A 62 -15.07 -20.73 6.46
CA ILE A 62 -15.82 -20.09 5.38
C ILE A 62 -17.30 -20.20 5.71
N VAL A 63 -18.01 -19.10 5.59
CA VAL A 63 -19.47 -19.02 5.76
C VAL A 63 -20.10 -18.71 4.41
N GLU A 64 -21.18 -19.44 4.09
CA GLU A 64 -22.04 -19.16 2.94
C GLU A 64 -23.31 -18.46 3.40
N THR A 65 -23.65 -17.36 2.75
CA THR A 65 -24.90 -16.64 2.99
C THR A 65 -25.45 -16.08 1.68
N GLY A 66 -26.60 -16.59 1.24
CA GLY A 66 -27.27 -16.10 0.04
C GLY A 66 -26.50 -16.38 -1.26
N GLY A 67 -25.65 -17.38 -1.28
CA GLY A 67 -24.81 -17.74 -2.42
C GLY A 67 -23.48 -16.98 -2.50
N ASP A 68 -23.14 -16.24 -1.46
CA ASP A 68 -21.86 -15.50 -1.30
C ASP A 68 -21.04 -16.15 -0.19
N HIS A 69 -19.74 -16.37 -0.42
CA HIS A 69 -18.84 -16.97 0.55
C HIS A 69 -17.86 -15.94 1.07
N TYR A 70 -17.59 -15.98 2.37
CA TYR A 70 -16.61 -15.09 3.00
C TYR A 70 -15.85 -15.79 4.13
N LEU A 71 -14.67 -15.30 4.45
CA LEU A 71 -13.88 -15.80 5.58
C LEU A 71 -14.39 -15.20 6.88
N HIS A 72 -14.77 -16.06 7.82
CA HIS A 72 -15.30 -15.71 9.13
C HIS A 72 -14.35 -16.12 10.24
N MET A 73 -14.09 -15.20 11.17
CA MET A 73 -13.39 -15.49 12.43
C MET A 73 -14.40 -15.83 13.51
N ILE A 74 -14.51 -17.11 13.86
CA ILE A 74 -15.49 -17.66 14.81
C ILE A 74 -15.13 -17.49 16.28
N ARG A 75 -13.88 -17.13 16.57
CA ARG A 75 -13.37 -17.03 17.94
C ARG A 75 -12.34 -15.93 18.08
N SER A 76 -12.49 -15.09 19.10
CA SER A 76 -11.44 -14.16 19.54
C SER A 76 -10.48 -14.83 20.52
N ARG A 77 -9.26 -14.31 20.62
CA ARG A 77 -8.24 -14.69 21.59
C ARG A 77 -7.71 -13.48 22.32
N GLU A 78 -7.23 -13.71 23.54
CA GLU A 78 -6.51 -12.68 24.27
C GLU A 78 -5.26 -12.23 23.51
N PRO A 79 -4.93 -10.94 23.57
CA PRO A 79 -3.70 -10.42 22.98
C PRO A 79 -2.45 -11.10 23.52
N GLY A 80 -1.39 -11.13 22.70
CA GLY A 80 -0.10 -11.69 23.11
C GLY A 80 0.63 -10.87 24.16
N VAL A 81 1.62 -11.48 24.78
CA VAL A 81 2.57 -10.81 25.67
C VAL A 81 3.95 -10.80 24.98
N PRO A 82 4.57 -9.64 24.74
CA PRO A 82 4.06 -8.28 24.92
C PRO A 82 2.77 -8.01 24.12
N ARG A 83 1.99 -6.98 24.50
CA ARG A 83 0.65 -6.74 23.96
C ARG A 83 0.65 -6.51 22.45
N ARG A 84 0.08 -7.45 21.71
CA ARG A 84 -0.04 -7.44 20.24
C ARG A 84 -1.13 -8.39 19.76
N PRO A 85 -1.65 -8.23 18.52
CA PRO A 85 -2.57 -9.21 17.94
C PRO A 85 -1.86 -10.54 17.65
N LEU A 86 -2.57 -11.63 17.71
CA LEU A 86 -2.08 -12.99 17.44
C LEU A 86 -2.86 -13.72 16.34
N GLN A 87 -4.04 -13.24 15.99
CA GLN A 87 -4.96 -13.92 15.09
C GLN A 87 -4.92 -13.31 13.70
N PHE A 88 -4.27 -14.03 12.78
CA PHE A 88 -4.08 -13.62 11.40
C PHE A 88 -4.45 -14.72 10.42
N ALA A 89 -4.93 -14.34 9.25
CA ALA A 89 -4.85 -15.08 8.01
C ALA A 89 -3.80 -14.38 7.14
N LEU A 90 -2.60 -14.96 7.03
CA LEU A 90 -1.51 -14.40 6.24
C LEU A 90 -1.48 -15.01 4.85
N LEU A 91 -1.21 -14.20 3.81
CA LEU A 91 -1.00 -14.69 2.45
C LEU A 91 0.24 -15.57 2.40
N LYS A 92 0.06 -16.84 2.01
CA LYS A 92 1.11 -17.85 2.05
C LYS A 92 2.15 -17.62 0.94
N GLY A 93 3.40 -17.39 1.36
CA GLY A 93 4.51 -17.23 0.41
C GLY A 93 4.54 -15.91 -0.37
N VAL A 94 3.63 -14.99 -0.08
CA VAL A 94 3.56 -13.67 -0.73
C VAL A 94 4.16 -12.62 0.19
N LYS A 95 5.15 -11.87 -0.33
CA LYS A 95 5.77 -10.74 0.37
C LYS A 95 5.95 -9.59 -0.61
N ALA A 96 5.68 -8.37 -0.16
CA ALA A 96 5.92 -7.15 -0.93
C ALA A 96 6.30 -5.99 -0.01
N GLY A 97 6.96 -4.98 -0.57
CA GLY A 97 7.29 -3.72 0.09
C GLY A 97 6.51 -2.55 -0.51
N ASN A 98 6.21 -2.62 -1.82
CA ASN A 98 5.37 -1.66 -2.51
C ASN A 98 4.09 -2.36 -2.97
N PHE A 99 2.95 -2.00 -2.39
CA PHE A 99 1.70 -2.69 -2.69
C PHE A 99 0.46 -1.85 -2.42
N SER A 100 -0.65 -2.29 -3.01
CA SER A 100 -2.01 -1.93 -2.63
C SER A 100 -2.75 -3.22 -2.25
N LEU A 101 -3.13 -3.35 -0.98
CA LEU A 101 -3.94 -4.47 -0.46
C LEU A 101 -5.34 -3.96 -0.18
N GLN A 102 -6.34 -4.58 -0.79
CA GLN A 102 -7.74 -4.24 -0.63
C GLN A 102 -8.54 -5.43 -0.13
N THR A 103 -9.50 -5.21 0.76
CA THR A 103 -10.42 -6.23 1.24
C THR A 103 -11.72 -5.62 1.75
N ARG A 104 -12.82 -6.35 1.65
CA ARG A 104 -14.06 -6.02 2.38
C ARG A 104 -13.95 -6.55 3.80
N VAL A 105 -14.35 -5.74 4.76
CA VAL A 105 -14.29 -6.07 6.19
C VAL A 105 -15.62 -5.77 6.85
N ARG A 106 -16.12 -6.69 7.67
CA ARG A 106 -17.30 -6.49 8.51
C ARG A 106 -16.97 -6.91 9.93
N ARG A 107 -17.03 -5.99 10.88
CA ARG A 107 -16.81 -6.28 12.29
C ARG A 107 -18.08 -6.80 12.98
N GLU A 108 -17.95 -7.73 13.91
CA GLU A 108 -18.99 -8.09 14.84
C GLU A 108 -18.85 -7.33 16.17
N GLY A 109 -17.64 -7.25 16.68
CA GLY A 109 -17.28 -6.47 17.85
C GLY A 109 -16.95 -5.02 17.53
N ARG A 110 -15.86 -4.50 18.12
CA ARG A 110 -15.43 -3.10 17.97
C ARG A 110 -14.51 -2.88 16.77
N SER A 111 -13.66 -3.85 16.45
CA SER A 111 -12.56 -3.67 15.51
C SER A 111 -12.15 -4.93 14.77
N MET A 112 -11.47 -4.75 13.65
CA MET A 112 -10.71 -5.75 12.91
C MET A 112 -9.34 -5.17 12.55
N ILE A 113 -8.43 -5.97 11.98
CA ILE A 113 -7.13 -5.48 11.54
C ILE A 113 -6.76 -5.94 10.12
N VAL A 114 -5.92 -5.18 9.47
CA VAL A 114 -5.14 -5.60 8.29
C VAL A 114 -3.67 -5.57 8.68
N VAL A 115 -2.98 -6.71 8.51
CA VAL A 115 -1.56 -6.89 8.84
C VAL A 115 -0.72 -6.74 7.58
N PHE A 116 0.43 -6.09 7.67
CA PHE A 116 1.34 -5.93 6.55
C PHE A 116 2.80 -5.79 7.03
N ASP A 117 3.72 -5.96 6.07
CA ASP A 117 5.16 -6.05 6.33
C ASP A 117 5.48 -7.03 7.47
N TYR A 118 4.72 -8.15 7.55
CA TYR A 118 4.89 -9.15 8.61
C TYR A 118 6.17 -9.96 8.36
N VAL A 119 7.11 -9.85 9.28
CA VAL A 119 8.37 -10.59 9.31
C VAL A 119 8.23 -11.80 10.24
N ASP A 120 7.77 -11.58 11.46
CA ASP A 120 7.48 -12.57 12.49
C ASP A 120 6.49 -12.03 13.52
N THR A 121 6.20 -12.81 14.58
CA THR A 121 5.21 -12.48 15.60
C THR A 121 5.52 -11.24 16.44
N LEU A 122 6.74 -10.69 16.33
CA LEU A 122 7.19 -9.49 17.06
C LEU A 122 7.61 -8.35 16.14
N HIS A 123 7.51 -8.53 14.80
CA HIS A 123 7.98 -7.52 13.84
C HIS A 123 7.00 -7.40 12.68
N PHE A 124 6.09 -6.42 12.74
CA PHE A 124 5.09 -6.14 11.71
C PHE A 124 4.37 -4.81 11.94
N TYR A 125 3.67 -4.33 10.92
CA TYR A 125 2.66 -3.29 11.03
C TYR A 125 1.26 -3.88 10.96
N TYR A 126 0.30 -3.12 11.48
CA TYR A 126 -1.11 -3.38 11.21
C TYR A 126 -1.95 -2.10 11.27
N ALA A 127 -2.96 -2.04 10.42
CA ALA A 127 -4.04 -1.07 10.52
C ALA A 127 -5.09 -1.62 11.50
N HIS A 128 -5.31 -0.94 12.61
CA HIS A 128 -6.39 -1.22 13.55
C HIS A 128 -7.62 -0.43 13.13
N LEU A 129 -8.60 -1.11 12.61
CA LEU A 129 -9.82 -0.57 12.01
C LEU A 129 -10.95 -0.69 13.02
N SER A 130 -11.45 0.42 13.55
CA SER A 130 -12.44 0.37 14.61
C SER A 130 -13.60 1.36 14.43
N ALA A 131 -14.62 1.19 15.29
CA ALA A 131 -15.73 2.11 15.44
C ALA A 131 -15.40 3.32 16.33
N ASP A 132 -14.21 3.36 16.92
CA ASP A 132 -13.85 4.34 17.94
C ASP A 132 -13.69 5.74 17.37
N ARG A 133 -14.06 6.73 18.17
CA ARG A 133 -13.97 8.15 17.86
C ARG A 133 -13.24 8.90 18.98
N GLY A 134 -12.61 10.02 18.62
CA GLY A 134 -12.04 10.95 19.58
C GLY A 134 -11.02 10.30 20.53
N THR A 135 -11.18 10.47 21.81
CA THR A 135 -10.23 10.03 22.83
C THR A 135 -10.14 8.52 23.02
N ALA A 136 -11.10 7.73 22.52
CA ALA A 136 -11.01 6.27 22.51
C ALA A 136 -10.03 5.74 21.49
N GLN A 137 -9.67 6.54 20.49
CA GLN A 137 -8.77 6.13 19.41
C GLN A 137 -7.33 5.81 19.80
N PRO A 138 -6.73 6.34 20.88
CA PRO A 138 -5.35 6.03 21.23
C PRO A 138 -5.02 4.54 21.29
N VAL A 139 -6.00 3.71 21.61
CA VAL A 139 -5.83 2.25 21.71
C VAL A 139 -6.35 1.46 20.50
N HIS A 140 -7.20 2.08 19.69
CA HIS A 140 -7.80 1.50 18.49
C HIS A 140 -7.77 2.53 17.34
N ASN A 141 -8.20 2.15 16.13
CA ASN A 141 -8.41 3.03 14.98
C ASN A 141 -7.18 3.85 14.56
N GLY A 142 -6.20 3.20 13.95
CA GLY A 142 -4.94 3.81 13.47
C GLY A 142 -3.95 2.77 12.96
N ILE A 143 -2.77 3.22 12.57
CA ILE A 143 -1.67 2.33 12.21
C ILE A 143 -0.79 2.12 13.43
N PHE A 144 -0.40 0.86 13.65
CA PHE A 144 0.43 0.40 14.75
C PHE A 144 1.63 -0.38 14.23
N ILE A 145 2.72 -0.31 15.00
CA ILE A 145 3.92 -1.12 14.82
C ILE A 145 4.09 -2.05 16.03
N VAL A 146 4.48 -3.30 15.76
CA VAL A 146 5.05 -4.22 16.75
C VAL A 146 6.52 -4.38 16.36
N ASN A 147 7.44 -4.02 17.25
CA ASN A 147 8.88 -4.04 17.00
C ASN A 147 9.63 -4.51 18.24
N GLY A 148 9.61 -5.84 18.49
CA GLY A 148 10.28 -6.48 19.62
C GLY A 148 9.64 -6.21 20.99
N SER A 149 8.58 -5.39 21.07
CA SER A 149 7.93 -4.96 22.30
C SER A 149 6.40 -4.87 22.14
N GLU A 150 5.72 -4.24 23.12
CA GLU A 150 4.30 -3.92 22.98
C GLU A 150 4.05 -3.07 21.73
N ARG A 151 2.87 -3.26 21.15
CA ARG A 151 2.41 -2.44 20.03
C ARG A 151 2.47 -0.94 20.35
N ALA A 152 2.95 -0.16 19.43
CA ALA A 152 2.92 1.29 19.49
C ALA A 152 2.10 1.86 18.34
N ARG A 153 1.23 2.85 18.65
CA ARG A 153 0.54 3.61 17.61
C ARG A 153 1.53 4.58 16.96
N ILE A 154 1.50 4.66 15.64
CA ILE A 154 2.38 5.54 14.85
C ILE A 154 1.62 6.62 14.07
N THR A 155 0.29 6.64 14.15
CA THR A 155 -0.57 7.69 13.54
C THR A 155 -1.17 8.64 14.58
N GLY A 156 -1.67 9.78 14.13
CA GLY A 156 -2.47 10.72 14.93
C GLY A 156 -3.78 10.12 15.47
N THR A 157 -4.52 10.85 16.31
CA THR A 157 -5.69 10.35 17.04
C THR A 157 -7.01 10.99 16.62
N ASP A 158 -7.01 11.83 15.58
CA ASP A 158 -8.14 12.65 15.13
C ASP A 158 -8.87 12.06 13.89
N ALA A 159 -8.47 10.87 13.44
CA ALA A 159 -9.07 10.23 12.30
C ALA A 159 -10.53 9.79 12.55
N PRO A 160 -11.38 9.75 11.52
CA PRO A 160 -12.71 9.17 11.62
C PRO A 160 -12.63 7.66 11.90
N PRO A 161 -13.74 7.02 12.39
CA PRO A 161 -13.80 5.57 12.51
C PRO A 161 -13.57 4.89 11.17
N ALA A 162 -12.70 3.89 11.12
CA ALA A 162 -12.47 3.10 9.92
C ALA A 162 -13.63 2.15 9.61
N LEU A 163 -14.28 1.63 10.66
CA LEU A 163 -15.47 0.76 10.57
C LEU A 163 -16.59 1.36 11.44
N PRO A 164 -17.30 2.38 10.93
CA PRO A 164 -18.28 3.14 11.74
C PRO A 164 -19.46 2.29 12.21
N ASP A 165 -19.86 1.30 11.45
CA ASP A 165 -20.97 0.40 11.76
C ASP A 165 -20.60 -1.07 11.52
N ARG A 166 -21.59 -1.97 11.48
CA ARG A 166 -21.42 -3.42 11.28
C ARG A 166 -21.77 -3.87 9.85
N ASN A 167 -21.79 -2.95 8.91
CA ASN A 167 -21.91 -3.28 7.49
C ASN A 167 -20.54 -3.65 6.91
N TRP A 168 -20.54 -4.14 5.67
CA TRP A 168 -19.34 -4.33 4.90
C TRP A 168 -18.72 -2.98 4.52
N HIS A 169 -17.44 -2.81 4.85
CA HIS A 169 -16.62 -1.67 4.47
C HIS A 169 -15.47 -2.11 3.57
N LEU A 170 -15.17 -1.33 2.58
CA LEU A 170 -14.00 -1.54 1.73
C LEU A 170 -12.79 -0.87 2.36
N ILE A 171 -11.80 -1.66 2.72
CA ILE A 171 -10.53 -1.21 3.28
C ILE A 171 -9.43 -1.38 2.25
N ARG A 172 -8.58 -0.36 2.10
CA ARG A 172 -7.41 -0.41 1.25
C ARG A 172 -6.19 0.12 2.01
N VAL A 173 -5.11 -0.65 1.99
CA VAL A 173 -3.80 -0.27 2.53
C VAL A 173 -2.83 -0.10 1.37
N GLU A 174 -2.25 1.09 1.24
CA GLU A 174 -1.19 1.39 0.29
C GLU A 174 0.14 1.53 1.02
N ARG A 175 1.15 0.85 0.51
CA ARG A 175 2.51 0.87 1.05
C ARG A 175 3.51 1.23 -0.03
N ASN A 176 4.36 2.19 0.29
CA ASN A 176 5.57 2.46 -0.49
C ASN A 176 6.79 2.39 0.44
N SER A 177 7.53 1.30 0.39
CA SER A 177 8.67 1.06 1.27
C SER A 177 9.85 2.01 1.01
N THR A 178 9.99 2.51 -0.22
CA THR A 178 11.05 3.46 -0.60
C THR A 178 10.84 4.82 0.08
N SER A 179 9.64 5.38 -0.01
CA SER A 179 9.27 6.62 0.70
C SER A 179 9.01 6.39 2.18
N GLY A 180 8.64 5.17 2.57
CA GLY A 180 8.16 4.81 3.89
C GLY A 180 6.67 5.10 4.11
N THR A 181 5.95 5.56 3.09
CA THR A 181 4.54 5.95 3.21
C THR A 181 3.66 4.73 3.45
N ILE A 182 2.72 4.88 4.38
CA ILE A 182 1.65 3.93 4.69
C ILE A 182 0.36 4.73 4.72
N ASP A 183 -0.55 4.43 3.81
CA ASP A 183 -1.86 5.07 3.71
C ASP A 183 -2.97 4.03 3.84
N VAL A 184 -3.98 4.33 4.64
CA VAL A 184 -5.15 3.47 4.83
C VAL A 184 -6.41 4.24 4.46
N TYR A 185 -7.23 3.62 3.64
CA TYR A 185 -8.51 4.16 3.14
C TYR A 185 -9.65 3.28 3.64
N SER A 186 -10.78 3.89 3.94
CA SER A 186 -12.03 3.21 4.24
C SER A 186 -13.12 3.72 3.30
N ASP A 187 -13.81 2.80 2.64
CA ASP A 187 -14.83 3.08 1.63
C ASP A 187 -14.33 3.99 0.49
N VAL A 188 -15.22 4.67 -0.19
CA VAL A 188 -14.90 5.51 -1.37
C VAL A 188 -14.55 6.94 -0.90
N GLN A 189 -13.60 7.08 0.02
CA GLN A 189 -13.15 8.41 0.45
C GLN A 189 -12.06 8.95 -0.49
N ALA A 190 -12.04 10.27 -0.67
CA ALA A 190 -11.10 10.94 -1.56
C ALA A 190 -9.63 10.93 -1.07
N GLY A 191 -9.41 10.64 0.20
CA GLY A 191 -8.07 10.60 0.83
C GLY A 191 -7.96 9.52 1.90
N PRO A 192 -6.74 9.23 2.37
CA PRO A 192 -6.52 8.26 3.42
C PRO A 192 -7.11 8.74 4.75
N ILE A 193 -7.70 7.82 5.51
CA ILE A 193 -8.14 8.06 6.89
C ILE A 193 -6.98 7.99 7.88
N PHE A 194 -5.96 7.19 7.56
CA PHE A 194 -4.69 7.15 8.27
C PHE A 194 -3.54 7.32 7.30
N SER A 195 -2.55 8.12 7.68
CA SER A 195 -1.32 8.30 6.92
C SER A 195 -0.14 8.44 7.86
N VAL A 196 0.98 7.79 7.54
CA VAL A 196 2.23 7.91 8.28
C VAL A 196 3.42 7.58 7.38
N VAL A 197 4.59 8.08 7.75
CA VAL A 197 5.86 7.69 7.13
C VAL A 197 6.68 6.91 8.15
N ASP A 198 6.91 5.62 7.88
CA ASP A 198 7.77 4.75 8.67
C ASP A 198 8.52 3.78 7.75
N ARG A 199 9.80 3.52 8.03
CA ARG A 199 10.69 2.66 7.21
C ARG A 199 11.28 1.50 7.99
N THR A 200 10.73 1.18 9.16
CA THR A 200 11.27 0.13 10.04
C THR A 200 11.25 -1.23 9.35
N PHE A 201 10.13 -1.59 8.73
CA PHE A 201 10.02 -2.83 7.96
C PHE A 201 9.82 -2.49 6.48
N PRO A 202 10.81 -2.78 5.63
CA PRO A 202 10.71 -2.46 4.21
C PRO A 202 9.90 -3.48 3.42
N CYS A 203 9.57 -4.64 4.03
CA CYS A 203 9.03 -5.78 3.33
C CYS A 203 8.53 -6.87 4.27
N GLY A 204 7.44 -7.54 3.92
CA GLY A 204 6.91 -8.68 4.66
C GLY A 204 5.67 -9.29 4.04
N GLN A 205 5.09 -10.28 4.73
CA GLN A 205 3.80 -10.86 4.35
C GLN A 205 2.66 -9.89 4.71
N MET A 206 1.55 -10.06 4.01
CA MET A 206 0.31 -9.34 4.29
C MET A 206 -0.76 -10.32 4.74
N GLY A 207 -1.78 -9.77 5.41
CA GLY A 207 -2.92 -10.56 5.86
C GLY A 207 -4.01 -9.72 6.48
N ILE A 208 -5.01 -10.43 6.93
CA ILE A 208 -6.21 -9.92 7.57
C ILE A 208 -6.35 -10.60 8.95
N GLY A 209 -7.07 -9.98 9.88
CA GLY A 209 -7.18 -10.59 11.20
C GLY A 209 -7.90 -9.74 12.23
N SER A 210 -7.68 -10.09 13.49
CA SER A 210 -8.25 -9.38 14.64
C SER A 210 -7.24 -9.18 15.75
N PHE A 211 -7.52 -8.19 16.58
CA PHE A 211 -6.76 -7.98 17.79
C PHE A 211 -7.30 -8.85 18.94
N ASP A 212 -8.62 -8.81 19.19
CA ASP A 212 -9.33 -9.53 20.24
C ASP A 212 -10.86 -9.61 19.98
N GLU A 213 -11.29 -9.53 18.72
CA GLU A 213 -12.69 -9.48 18.32
C GLU A 213 -12.97 -10.48 17.20
N THR A 214 -14.23 -10.66 16.80
CA THR A 214 -14.66 -11.47 15.66
C THR A 214 -15.23 -10.63 14.53
N GLY A 215 -15.26 -11.20 13.33
CA GLY A 215 -15.77 -10.55 12.12
C GLY A 215 -15.42 -11.29 10.84
N ASP A 216 -15.66 -10.63 9.72
CA ASP A 216 -15.66 -11.22 8.40
C ASP A 216 -14.75 -10.46 7.45
N PHE A 217 -14.20 -11.21 6.47
CA PHE A 217 -13.39 -10.69 5.39
C PHE A 217 -13.82 -11.32 4.07
N ASP A 218 -13.72 -10.51 3.01
CA ASP A 218 -14.09 -10.92 1.66
C ASP A 218 -13.34 -10.12 0.60
N ASN A 219 -13.28 -10.64 -0.63
CA ASN A 219 -12.75 -9.94 -1.79
C ASN A 219 -11.34 -9.36 -1.55
N VAL A 220 -10.42 -10.21 -1.09
CA VAL A 220 -9.03 -9.79 -0.88
C VAL A 220 -8.32 -9.67 -2.21
N THR A 221 -7.71 -8.51 -2.47
CA THR A 221 -6.94 -8.23 -3.68
C THR A 221 -5.61 -7.59 -3.32
N LEU A 222 -4.52 -8.11 -3.86
CA LEU A 222 -3.18 -7.56 -3.72
C LEU A 222 -2.62 -7.19 -5.10
N ILE A 223 -2.23 -5.94 -5.24
CA ILE A 223 -1.52 -5.41 -6.39
C ILE A 223 -0.13 -4.96 -5.93
N SER A 224 0.91 -5.28 -6.69
CA SER A 224 2.26 -4.82 -6.42
C SER A 224 3.03 -4.59 -7.72
N ASP A 225 3.99 -3.68 -7.68
CA ASP A 225 4.94 -3.40 -8.75
C ASP A 225 6.33 -3.99 -8.46
N ASP A 226 6.57 -4.44 -7.22
CA ASP A 226 7.80 -5.12 -6.88
C ASP A 226 7.68 -6.64 -7.05
N GLU A 227 8.76 -7.28 -7.49
CA GLU A 227 8.83 -8.74 -7.69
C GLU A 227 9.03 -9.50 -6.37
N GLY A 228 8.37 -9.04 -5.33
CA GLY A 228 8.54 -9.51 -3.97
C GLY A 228 9.82 -8.94 -3.35
N CYS A 229 9.89 -9.06 -2.05
CA CYS A 229 11.08 -8.69 -1.30
C CYS A 229 12.17 -9.71 -1.54
N LEU A 230 12.67 -9.74 -2.76
CA LEU A 230 13.72 -10.66 -3.15
C LEU A 230 14.93 -10.41 -2.26
N ASN A 231 15.45 -11.51 -1.71
CA ASN A 231 16.72 -11.52 -1.01
C ASN A 231 17.73 -10.66 -1.81
N PRO A 232 18.38 -9.65 -1.22
CA PRO A 232 19.30 -8.76 -1.91
C PRO A 232 20.36 -9.49 -2.76
N GLN A 233 20.70 -10.73 -2.40
CA GLN A 233 21.60 -11.60 -3.17
C GLN A 233 20.98 -12.09 -4.49
N ILE A 234 19.67 -12.38 -4.53
CA ILE A 234 18.97 -12.81 -5.76
C ILE A 234 18.80 -11.62 -6.70
N THR A 235 18.51 -10.43 -6.17
CA THR A 235 18.40 -9.20 -6.98
C THR A 235 19.74 -8.83 -7.63
N GLN A 236 20.87 -9.08 -6.97
CA GLN A 236 22.18 -8.89 -7.58
C GLN A 236 22.47 -9.90 -8.69
N ILE A 237 22.12 -11.16 -8.51
CA ILE A 237 22.28 -12.22 -9.52
C ILE A 237 21.44 -11.90 -10.76
N SER A 238 20.16 -11.55 -10.59
CA SER A 238 19.28 -11.18 -11.71
C SER A 238 19.79 -9.96 -12.49
N ARG A 239 20.33 -8.96 -11.81
CA ARG A 239 20.94 -7.76 -12.45
C ARG A 239 22.23 -8.09 -13.19
N ILE A 240 23.03 -9.04 -12.67
CA ILE A 240 24.26 -9.51 -13.33
C ILE A 240 23.91 -10.30 -14.60
N ASP A 241 22.89 -11.16 -14.53
CA ASP A 241 22.44 -11.95 -15.68
C ASP A 241 21.83 -11.06 -16.78
N GLU A 242 21.03 -10.06 -16.41
CA GLU A 242 20.47 -9.11 -17.36
C GLU A 242 21.56 -8.22 -18.01
N ALA A 243 22.56 -7.77 -17.23
CA ALA A 243 23.68 -7.03 -17.74
C ALA A 243 24.58 -7.88 -18.65
N SER A 244 24.74 -9.17 -18.35
CA SER A 244 25.48 -10.12 -19.18
C SER A 244 24.77 -10.38 -20.50
N ARG A 245 23.47 -10.63 -20.52
CA ARG A 245 22.66 -10.78 -21.73
C ARG A 245 22.72 -9.54 -22.63
N LYS A 246 22.58 -8.34 -22.05
CA LYS A 246 22.69 -7.07 -22.81
C LYS A 246 24.07 -6.87 -23.42
N ARG A 247 25.14 -7.38 -22.78
CA ARG A 247 26.50 -7.34 -23.35
C ARG A 247 26.69 -8.33 -24.48
N GLU A 248 26.11 -9.53 -24.39
CA GLU A 248 26.14 -10.55 -25.46
C GLU A 248 25.35 -10.07 -26.69
N GLU A 249 24.15 -9.50 -26.51
CA GLU A 249 23.35 -8.92 -27.59
C GLU A 249 24.06 -7.73 -28.27
N ALA A 250 24.73 -6.89 -27.49
CA ALA A 250 25.52 -5.77 -28.04
C ALA A 250 26.78 -6.23 -28.77
N SER A 251 27.35 -7.40 -28.40
CA SER A 251 28.52 -7.98 -29.05
C SER A 251 28.18 -8.72 -30.37
N SER A 252 26.98 -9.32 -30.44
CA SER A 252 26.50 -10.05 -31.63
C SER A 252 25.99 -9.11 -32.75
N ASN A 253 25.70 -7.85 -32.43
CA ASN A 253 25.22 -6.84 -33.37
C ASN A 253 26.33 -5.88 -33.87
N LYS A 254 27.60 -6.24 -33.73
CA LYS A 254 28.71 -5.43 -34.30
C LYS A 254 29.03 -5.95 -35.69
N PRO A 255 28.98 -5.07 -36.73
CA PRO A 255 29.20 -5.43 -38.12
C PRO A 255 30.63 -5.88 -38.39
#